data_884a6ad61a97c2e0b1a6988cc7ce5678
#
_entry.id   884a6ad61a97c2e0b1a6988cc7ce5678
#
_cell.length_a   1.000
_cell.length_b   1.000
_cell.length_c   1.000
_cell.angle_alpha   90.00
_cell.angle_beta   90.00
_cell.angle_gamma   90.00
#
_symmetry.space_group_name_H-M   'P 1'
#
loop_
_entity.id
_entity.type
_entity.pdbx_description
1 polymer ?
#
loop_
_entity_poly.entity_id
_entity_poly.type
_entity_poly.pdbx_seq_one_letter_code
_entity_poly.pdbx_strand_id
1 'polypeptide(L)'
;MKDKGGLAIVYKEIYSFTPTGKIENDIKAFLLKYNKELTYKHSIRVANEARKIAIKYHENEGKAAIAAYLHDISTIFPNEERVAVAEQFRIEILQEEREFPMIIHQKLSRIIAKEIFKVDDEEILNAINCHTTLRKHATKMDLVLFVADKIEWDHNGTPPYLVEVKKGLEKSLEHAAFVYISYLWVKKDTLKVLHPWLEDAYWQLKEIVE
;
A
#
# COMPACT_ATOMS: atom_id res chain seq x y z
N MET A 1 -9.28 -26.27 14.21
CA MET A 1 -8.18 -26.63 13.28
C MET A 1 -8.68 -26.35 11.87
N LYS A 2 -8.55 -25.11 11.36
CA LYS A 2 -8.94 -24.78 9.98
C LYS A 2 -7.75 -25.07 9.07
N ASP A 3 -8.12 -25.66 7.97
CA ASP A 3 -7.39 -26.23 6.86
C ASP A 3 -6.00 -25.63 6.54
N LYS A 4 -4.96 -26.24 7.08
CA LYS A 4 -3.56 -25.97 6.67
C LYS A 4 -3.30 -26.36 5.20
N GLY A 5 -4.21 -27.13 4.58
CA GLY A 5 -4.10 -27.55 3.17
C GLY A 5 -4.39 -26.41 2.19
N GLY A 6 -5.40 -25.57 2.46
CA GLY A 6 -5.78 -24.47 1.58
C GLY A 6 -4.70 -23.39 1.46
N LEU A 7 -4.12 -22.96 2.58
CA LEU A 7 -3.02 -21.97 2.61
C LEU A 7 -1.75 -22.45 1.90
N ALA A 8 -1.40 -23.73 2.04
CA ALA A 8 -0.24 -24.32 1.35
C ALA A 8 -0.47 -24.39 -0.18
N ILE A 9 -1.72 -24.55 -0.63
CA ILE A 9 -2.09 -24.54 -2.05
C ILE A 9 -1.94 -23.14 -2.63
N VAL A 10 -2.52 -22.11 -1.98
CA VAL A 10 -2.42 -20.71 -2.45
C VAL A 10 -0.96 -20.25 -2.49
N TYR A 11 -0.16 -20.61 -1.49
CA TYR A 11 1.28 -20.31 -1.47
C TYR A 11 1.99 -20.93 -2.69
N LYS A 12 1.75 -22.20 -3.02
CA LYS A 12 2.31 -22.84 -4.21
C LYS A 12 1.81 -22.20 -5.51
N GLU A 13 0.54 -21.82 -5.56
CA GLU A 13 -0.07 -21.23 -6.74
C GLU A 13 0.49 -19.84 -7.08
N ILE A 14 0.77 -18.99 -6.10
CA ILE A 14 1.38 -17.69 -6.40
C ILE A 14 2.79 -17.83 -6.97
N TYR A 15 3.59 -18.81 -6.51
CA TYR A 15 4.91 -19.11 -7.07
C TYR A 15 4.88 -19.76 -8.45
N SER A 16 3.73 -20.27 -8.89
CA SER A 16 3.56 -20.77 -10.27
C SER A 16 3.34 -19.65 -11.29
N PHE A 17 3.08 -18.43 -10.83
CA PHE A 17 2.93 -17.28 -11.73
C PHE A 17 4.29 -16.80 -12.25
N THR A 18 4.39 -16.65 -13.56
CA THR A 18 5.63 -16.16 -14.21
C THR A 18 5.32 -14.84 -14.87
N PRO A 19 5.84 -13.72 -14.35
CA PRO A 19 5.70 -12.41 -14.97
C PRO A 19 6.39 -12.36 -16.33
N THR A 20 5.80 -11.60 -17.27
CA THR A 20 6.35 -11.37 -18.62
C THR A 20 7.31 -10.16 -18.64
N GLY A 21 7.37 -9.39 -17.57
CA GLY A 21 8.09 -8.12 -17.47
C GLY A 21 7.28 -6.91 -17.94
N LYS A 22 6.05 -7.11 -18.43
CA LYS A 22 5.10 -6.04 -18.73
C LYS A 22 4.18 -5.85 -17.53
N ILE A 23 4.62 -5.08 -16.57
CA ILE A 23 4.02 -4.99 -15.24
C ILE A 23 2.50 -4.81 -15.24
N GLU A 24 1.96 -3.93 -16.05
CA GLU A 24 0.50 -3.69 -16.14
C GLU A 24 -0.27 -4.92 -16.62
N ASN A 25 0.27 -5.64 -17.62
CA ASN A 25 -0.33 -6.88 -18.10
C ASN A 25 -0.21 -8.00 -17.05
N ASP A 26 0.93 -8.05 -16.39
CA ASP A 26 1.22 -9.07 -15.38
C ASP A 26 0.32 -8.93 -14.16
N ILE A 27 0.12 -7.69 -13.62
CA ILE A 27 -0.81 -7.46 -12.52
C ILE A 27 -2.25 -7.76 -12.91
N LYS A 28 -2.64 -7.43 -14.15
CA LYS A 28 -3.96 -7.76 -14.68
C LYS A 28 -4.18 -9.27 -14.66
N ALA A 29 -3.25 -10.02 -15.28
CA ALA A 29 -3.34 -11.48 -15.35
C ALA A 29 -3.36 -12.10 -13.93
N PHE A 30 -2.51 -11.60 -13.02
CA PHE A 30 -2.44 -12.08 -11.65
C PHE A 30 -3.73 -11.81 -10.89
N LEU A 31 -4.18 -10.56 -10.82
CA LEU A 31 -5.37 -10.19 -10.03
C LEU A 31 -6.65 -10.82 -10.59
N LEU A 32 -6.81 -10.92 -11.91
CA LEU A 32 -7.99 -11.58 -12.50
C LEU A 32 -8.00 -13.08 -12.22
N LYS A 33 -6.86 -13.76 -12.17
CA LYS A 33 -6.76 -15.17 -11.75
C LYS A 33 -7.39 -15.41 -10.37
N TYR A 34 -7.32 -14.41 -9.47
CA TYR A 34 -7.87 -14.47 -8.11
C TYR A 34 -9.19 -13.70 -7.94
N ASN A 35 -9.88 -13.37 -9.04
CA ASN A 35 -11.16 -12.62 -9.03
C ASN A 35 -11.07 -11.23 -8.35
N LYS A 36 -9.93 -10.54 -8.50
CA LYS A 36 -9.66 -9.20 -7.93
C LYS A 36 -9.70 -8.09 -8.97
N GLU A 37 -10.72 -8.09 -9.81
CA GLU A 37 -10.87 -7.06 -10.87
C GLU A 37 -11.00 -5.64 -10.31
N LEU A 38 -11.68 -5.45 -9.18
CA LEU A 38 -11.81 -4.12 -8.56
C LEU A 38 -10.43 -3.60 -8.09
N THR A 39 -9.63 -4.45 -7.46
CA THR A 39 -8.26 -4.12 -7.08
C THR A 39 -7.40 -3.75 -8.29
N TYR A 40 -7.51 -4.51 -9.39
CA TYR A 40 -6.83 -4.15 -10.63
C TYR A 40 -7.21 -2.75 -11.11
N LYS A 41 -8.51 -2.45 -11.19
CA LYS A 41 -9.00 -1.12 -11.62
C LYS A 41 -8.53 0.00 -10.68
N HIS A 42 -8.50 -0.26 -9.38
CA HIS A 42 -7.96 0.66 -8.38
C HIS A 42 -6.46 0.91 -8.62
N SER A 43 -5.66 -0.15 -8.74
CA SER A 43 -4.21 -0.03 -8.98
C SER A 43 -3.88 0.77 -10.25
N ILE A 44 -4.68 0.65 -11.32
CA ILE A 44 -4.51 1.48 -12.53
C ILE A 44 -4.75 2.97 -12.24
N ARG A 45 -5.80 3.30 -11.47
CA ARG A 45 -6.08 4.70 -11.11
C ARG A 45 -4.96 5.28 -10.25
N VAL A 46 -4.58 4.53 -9.21
CA VAL A 46 -3.46 4.93 -8.31
C VAL A 46 -2.16 5.12 -9.09
N ALA A 47 -1.84 4.22 -10.04
CA ALA A 47 -0.64 4.34 -10.86
C ALA A 47 -0.65 5.60 -11.74
N ASN A 48 -1.80 5.96 -12.31
CA ASN A 48 -1.93 7.19 -13.09
C ASN A 48 -1.77 8.43 -12.21
N GLU A 49 -2.33 8.43 -11.00
CA GLU A 49 -2.18 9.55 -10.07
C GLU A 49 -0.75 9.62 -9.51
N ALA A 50 -0.14 8.49 -9.17
CA ALA A 50 1.25 8.44 -8.71
C ALA A 50 2.23 9.00 -9.75
N ARG A 51 2.03 8.71 -11.06
CA ARG A 51 2.83 9.33 -12.14
C ARG A 51 2.71 10.85 -12.13
N LYS A 52 1.49 11.39 -12.06
CA LYS A 52 1.28 12.85 -12.03
C LYS A 52 1.97 13.50 -10.85
N ILE A 53 1.83 12.90 -9.67
CA ILE A 53 2.46 13.39 -8.44
C ILE A 53 3.99 13.30 -8.56
N ALA A 54 4.53 12.18 -9.04
CA ALA A 54 5.96 12.00 -9.25
C ALA A 54 6.54 13.05 -10.20
N ILE A 55 5.91 13.30 -11.34
CA ILE A 55 6.31 14.35 -12.28
C ILE A 55 6.31 15.73 -11.60
N LYS A 56 5.24 16.06 -10.86
CA LYS A 56 5.10 17.34 -10.13
C LYS A 56 6.25 17.57 -9.15
N TYR A 57 6.72 16.51 -8.49
CA TYR A 57 7.76 16.60 -7.45
C TYR A 57 9.14 16.12 -7.88
N HIS A 58 9.36 15.99 -9.20
CA HIS A 58 10.63 15.59 -9.81
C HIS A 58 11.14 14.22 -9.33
N GLU A 59 10.21 13.30 -9.09
CA GLU A 59 10.48 11.90 -8.78
C GLU A 59 10.33 11.00 -10.03
N ASN A 60 10.81 9.76 -9.94
CA ASN A 60 10.74 8.82 -11.04
C ASN A 60 9.30 8.29 -11.23
N GLU A 61 8.62 8.74 -12.30
CA GLU A 61 7.24 8.35 -12.61
C GLU A 61 7.09 6.85 -12.93
N GLY A 62 8.11 6.23 -13.49
CA GLY A 62 8.13 4.80 -13.77
C GLY A 62 8.15 3.97 -12.49
N LYS A 63 9.02 4.32 -11.53
CA LYS A 63 9.05 3.68 -10.21
C LYS A 63 7.75 3.90 -9.44
N ALA A 64 7.22 5.12 -9.45
CA ALA A 64 5.95 5.45 -8.81
C ALA A 64 4.80 4.59 -9.36
N ALA A 65 4.75 4.42 -10.68
CA ALA A 65 3.75 3.57 -11.31
C ALA A 65 3.90 2.10 -10.95
N ILE A 66 5.13 1.55 -10.92
CA ILE A 66 5.37 0.15 -10.53
C ILE A 66 4.94 -0.07 -9.08
N ALA A 67 5.32 0.84 -8.17
CA ALA A 67 4.90 0.79 -6.78
C ALA A 67 3.36 0.78 -6.66
N ALA A 68 2.68 1.68 -7.38
CA ALA A 68 1.23 1.79 -7.37
C ALA A 68 0.53 0.57 -8.00
N TYR A 69 1.08 -0.01 -9.07
CA TYR A 69 0.53 -1.24 -9.63
C TYR A 69 0.55 -2.41 -8.65
N LEU A 70 1.55 -2.47 -7.77
CA LEU A 70 1.80 -3.61 -6.89
C LEU A 70 1.37 -3.38 -5.42
N HIS A 71 0.96 -2.16 -5.04
CA HIS A 71 0.72 -1.84 -3.62
C HIS A 71 -0.31 -2.76 -2.96
N ASP A 72 -1.35 -3.14 -3.69
CA ASP A 72 -2.47 -3.95 -3.22
C ASP A 72 -2.49 -5.37 -3.78
N ILE A 73 -1.38 -5.85 -4.36
CA ILE A 73 -1.31 -7.16 -5.02
C ILE A 73 -1.62 -8.32 -4.07
N SER A 74 -1.45 -8.14 -2.76
CA SER A 74 -1.72 -9.15 -1.73
C SER A 74 -3.18 -9.23 -1.29
N THR A 75 -4.07 -8.41 -1.83
CA THR A 75 -5.52 -8.48 -1.55
C THR A 75 -6.16 -9.80 -2.00
N ILE A 76 -5.43 -10.63 -2.72
CA ILE A 76 -5.77 -12.03 -3.00
C ILE A 76 -5.95 -12.86 -1.73
N PHE A 77 -5.29 -12.47 -0.61
CA PHE A 77 -5.45 -13.11 0.68
C PHE A 77 -6.57 -12.44 1.49
N PRO A 78 -7.59 -13.22 1.95
CA PRO A 78 -8.59 -12.72 2.89
C PRO A 78 -7.95 -12.21 4.19
N ASN A 79 -8.58 -11.24 4.85
CA ASN A 79 -8.05 -10.63 6.07
C ASN A 79 -7.72 -11.68 7.17
N GLU A 80 -8.59 -12.67 7.32
CA GLU A 80 -8.47 -13.74 8.30
C GLU A 80 -7.28 -14.68 8.06
N GLU A 81 -6.73 -14.71 6.87
CA GLU A 81 -5.60 -15.56 6.49
C GLU A 81 -4.26 -14.80 6.53
N ARG A 82 -4.28 -13.46 6.53
CA ARG A 82 -3.06 -12.65 6.38
C ARG A 82 -2.01 -12.86 7.46
N VAL A 83 -2.42 -13.09 8.71
CA VAL A 83 -1.48 -13.42 9.80
C VAL A 83 -0.74 -14.72 9.48
N ALA A 84 -1.47 -15.78 9.16
CA ALA A 84 -0.87 -17.08 8.86
C ALA A 84 0.02 -17.04 7.60
N VAL A 85 -0.39 -16.29 6.57
CA VAL A 85 0.40 -16.07 5.36
C VAL A 85 1.68 -15.30 5.68
N ALA A 86 1.59 -14.22 6.47
CA ALA A 86 2.76 -13.44 6.87
C ALA A 86 3.77 -14.26 7.70
N GLU A 87 3.28 -15.14 8.58
CA GLU A 87 4.13 -16.08 9.33
C GLU A 87 4.87 -17.07 8.40
N GLN A 88 4.21 -17.56 7.33
CA GLN A 88 4.85 -18.42 6.34
C GLN A 88 5.98 -17.68 5.57
N PHE A 89 5.78 -16.40 5.28
CA PHE A 89 6.80 -15.54 4.67
C PHE A 89 7.84 -15.04 5.67
N ARG A 90 7.73 -15.41 6.96
CA ARG A 90 8.61 -14.93 8.05
C ARG A 90 8.64 -13.41 8.17
N ILE A 91 7.50 -12.78 7.90
CA ILE A 91 7.31 -11.34 8.08
C ILE A 91 7.13 -11.07 9.58
N GLU A 92 7.85 -10.06 10.08
CA GLU A 92 7.58 -9.54 11.43
C GLU A 92 6.18 -8.92 11.49
N ILE A 93 5.37 -9.39 12.44
CA ILE A 93 3.98 -8.96 12.63
C ILE A 93 3.87 -8.27 13.98
N LEU A 94 3.50 -7.00 13.97
CA LEU A 94 3.24 -6.22 15.18
C LEU A 94 1.92 -6.66 15.85
N GLN A 95 1.73 -6.30 17.12
CA GLN A 95 0.51 -6.65 17.82
C GLN A 95 -0.71 -5.99 17.18
N GLU A 96 -0.62 -4.74 16.79
CA GLU A 96 -1.69 -3.99 16.12
C GLU A 96 -2.10 -4.63 14.78
N GLU A 97 -1.13 -5.23 14.09
CA GLU A 97 -1.38 -5.97 12.86
C GLU A 97 -2.05 -7.33 13.11
N ARG A 98 -1.78 -7.98 14.26
CA ARG A 98 -2.52 -9.18 14.69
C ARG A 98 -3.96 -8.86 15.07
N GLU A 99 -4.20 -7.73 15.71
CA GLU A 99 -5.52 -7.24 16.09
C GLU A 99 -6.33 -6.76 14.89
N PHE A 100 -5.64 -6.16 13.90
CA PHE A 100 -6.27 -5.70 12.66
C PHE A 100 -5.48 -6.16 11.42
N PRO A 101 -5.65 -7.43 10.99
CA PRO A 101 -4.87 -8.05 9.90
C PRO A 101 -5.00 -7.38 8.53
N MET A 102 -5.98 -6.49 8.36
CA MET A 102 -6.10 -5.70 7.14
C MET A 102 -4.79 -4.97 6.83
N ILE A 103 -4.10 -4.42 7.84
CA ILE A 103 -2.88 -3.63 7.65
C ILE A 103 -1.71 -4.46 7.09
N ILE A 104 -1.66 -5.77 7.38
CA ILE A 104 -0.58 -6.65 6.93
C ILE A 104 -0.43 -6.67 5.40
N HIS A 105 -1.50 -6.32 4.64
CA HIS A 105 -1.44 -6.38 3.17
C HIS A 105 -0.28 -5.56 2.60
N GLN A 106 0.10 -4.43 3.17
CA GLN A 106 1.24 -3.64 2.71
C GLN A 106 2.56 -4.42 2.76
N LYS A 107 2.80 -5.19 3.85
CA LYS A 107 3.99 -6.03 3.99
C LYS A 107 3.93 -7.25 3.08
N LEU A 108 2.77 -7.87 2.93
CA LEU A 108 2.56 -8.99 2.01
C LEU A 108 2.72 -8.55 0.55
N SER A 109 2.21 -7.38 0.18
CA SER A 109 2.36 -6.83 -1.17
C SER A 109 3.84 -6.59 -1.51
N ARG A 110 4.65 -6.09 -0.56
CA ARG A 110 6.09 -5.95 -0.72
C ARG A 110 6.77 -7.30 -1.04
N ILE A 111 6.41 -8.36 -0.31
CA ILE A 111 7.01 -9.69 -0.54
C ILE A 111 6.58 -10.25 -1.89
N ILE A 112 5.31 -10.15 -2.27
CA ILE A 112 4.84 -10.59 -3.59
C ILE A 112 5.52 -9.80 -4.70
N ALA A 113 5.65 -8.47 -4.57
CA ALA A 113 6.38 -7.64 -5.52
C ALA A 113 7.82 -8.13 -5.72
N LYS A 114 8.53 -8.43 -4.63
CA LYS A 114 9.91 -8.92 -4.66
C LYS A 114 10.00 -10.35 -5.22
N GLU A 115 9.28 -11.29 -4.62
CA GLU A 115 9.46 -12.72 -4.88
C GLU A 115 8.80 -13.20 -6.17
N ILE A 116 7.64 -12.63 -6.53
CA ILE A 116 6.86 -13.06 -7.68
C ILE A 116 7.11 -12.15 -8.88
N PHE A 117 6.99 -10.82 -8.68
CA PHE A 117 7.15 -9.85 -9.76
C PHE A 117 8.62 -9.44 -9.99
N LYS A 118 9.56 -9.96 -9.18
CA LYS A 118 10.99 -9.76 -9.33
C LYS A 118 11.43 -8.30 -9.27
N VAL A 119 10.73 -7.51 -8.47
CA VAL A 119 11.12 -6.12 -8.18
C VAL A 119 12.26 -6.13 -7.16
N ASP A 120 13.45 -5.64 -7.55
CA ASP A 120 14.62 -5.57 -6.70
C ASP A 120 14.94 -4.13 -6.24
N ASP A 121 14.19 -3.14 -6.73
CA ASP A 121 14.35 -1.74 -6.34
C ASP A 121 13.76 -1.49 -4.95
N GLU A 122 14.63 -1.24 -3.96
CA GLU A 122 14.22 -1.06 -2.57
C GLU A 122 13.38 0.22 -2.36
N GLU A 123 13.49 1.23 -3.21
CA GLU A 123 12.66 2.42 -3.14
C GLU A 123 11.19 2.08 -3.46
N ILE A 124 10.97 1.28 -4.51
CA ILE A 124 9.65 0.76 -4.87
C ILE A 124 9.10 -0.15 -3.75
N LEU A 125 9.92 -1.09 -3.29
CA LEU A 125 9.52 -2.06 -2.27
C LEU A 125 9.18 -1.40 -0.93
N ASN A 126 9.91 -0.35 -0.55
CA ASN A 126 9.66 0.39 0.67
C ASN A 126 8.39 1.22 0.59
N ALA A 127 8.12 1.85 -0.55
CA ALA A 127 6.87 2.57 -0.77
C ALA A 127 5.66 1.62 -0.64
N ILE A 128 5.72 0.45 -1.27
CA ILE A 128 4.68 -0.59 -1.12
C ILE A 128 4.52 -0.99 0.36
N ASN A 129 5.62 -1.15 1.09
CA ASN A 129 5.63 -1.65 2.46
C ASN A 129 4.94 -0.73 3.48
N CYS A 130 4.76 0.55 3.17
CA CYS A 130 4.20 1.53 4.09
C CYS A 130 3.04 2.35 3.51
N HIS A 131 2.48 1.97 2.37
CA HIS A 131 1.45 2.77 1.69
C HIS A 131 0.14 2.95 2.49
N THR A 132 -0.11 2.09 3.47
CA THR A 132 -1.31 2.17 4.31
C THR A 132 -1.10 3.04 5.54
N THR A 133 0.02 2.85 6.22
CA THR A 133 0.31 3.49 7.52
C THR A 133 1.23 4.68 7.42
N LEU A 134 1.99 4.77 6.32
CA LEU A 134 3.22 5.52 6.22
C LEU A 134 4.24 5.03 7.25
N ARG A 135 5.36 5.74 7.40
CA ARG A 135 6.42 5.45 8.39
C ARG A 135 7.22 6.72 8.70
N LYS A 136 7.94 6.68 9.82
CA LYS A 136 8.98 7.67 10.10
C LYS A 136 10.07 7.64 9.04
N HIS A 137 10.64 8.79 8.72
CA HIS A 137 11.66 8.96 7.66
C HIS A 137 11.19 8.45 6.29
N ALA A 138 9.90 8.70 6.00
CA ALA A 138 9.34 8.38 4.68
C ALA A 138 10.11 9.12 3.58
N THR A 139 10.47 8.37 2.53
CA THR A 139 11.08 8.95 1.32
C THR A 139 10.03 9.67 0.50
N LYS A 140 10.44 10.48 -0.47
CA LYS A 140 9.49 11.09 -1.40
C LYS A 140 8.69 10.04 -2.18
N MET A 141 9.28 8.90 -2.54
CA MET A 141 8.58 7.82 -3.21
C MET A 141 7.51 7.19 -2.30
N ASP A 142 7.81 7.01 -1.01
CA ASP A 142 6.81 6.57 -0.02
C ASP A 142 5.61 7.53 0.02
N LEU A 143 5.90 8.84 0.06
CA LEU A 143 4.88 9.89 0.09
C LEU A 143 4.07 9.97 -1.22
N VAL A 144 4.71 9.81 -2.38
CA VAL A 144 4.05 9.78 -3.69
C VAL A 144 3.01 8.67 -3.74
N LEU A 145 3.40 7.44 -3.40
CA LEU A 145 2.46 6.32 -3.40
C LEU A 145 1.36 6.50 -2.36
N PHE A 146 1.75 6.86 -1.14
CA PHE A 146 0.80 7.07 -0.04
C PHE A 146 -0.27 8.08 -0.41
N VAL A 147 0.11 9.26 -0.92
CA VAL A 147 -0.84 10.32 -1.28
C VAL A 147 -1.68 9.93 -2.50
N ALA A 148 -1.09 9.29 -3.51
CA ALA A 148 -1.83 8.83 -4.70
C ALA A 148 -2.95 7.86 -4.34
N ASP A 149 -2.67 6.90 -3.46
CA ASP A 149 -3.65 5.92 -2.97
C ASP A 149 -4.81 6.61 -2.21
N LYS A 150 -4.51 7.64 -1.39
CA LYS A 150 -5.55 8.35 -0.64
C LYS A 150 -6.40 9.28 -1.53
N ILE A 151 -5.87 9.76 -2.65
CA ILE A 151 -6.62 10.53 -3.65
C ILE A 151 -7.56 9.61 -4.45
N GLU A 152 -7.10 8.41 -4.83
CA GLU A 152 -7.84 7.44 -5.62
C GLU A 152 -8.66 6.50 -4.73
N TRP A 153 -9.74 7.05 -4.18
CA TRP A 153 -10.66 6.34 -3.31
C TRP A 153 -11.29 5.12 -3.98
N ASP A 154 -11.33 3.99 -3.30
CA ASP A 154 -11.86 2.71 -3.82
C ASP A 154 -13.28 2.39 -3.39
N HIS A 155 -13.92 3.27 -2.59
CA HIS A 155 -15.31 3.16 -2.16
C HIS A 155 -16.22 4.18 -2.86
N ASN A 156 -17.54 4.00 -2.70
CA ASN A 156 -18.53 4.94 -3.24
C ASN A 156 -18.46 6.31 -2.54
N GLY A 157 -18.58 7.37 -3.33
CA GLY A 157 -18.60 8.74 -2.84
C GLY A 157 -17.23 9.42 -2.87
N THR A 158 -17.17 10.60 -2.25
CA THR A 158 -15.94 11.41 -2.14
C THR A 158 -15.41 11.32 -0.71
N PRO A 159 -14.13 10.94 -0.50
CA PRO A 159 -13.59 10.88 0.83
C PRO A 159 -13.54 12.27 1.48
N PRO A 160 -13.90 12.37 2.78
CA PRO A 160 -14.06 13.66 3.44
C PRO A 160 -12.79 14.50 3.54
N TYR A 161 -11.62 13.88 3.39
CA TYR A 161 -10.31 14.52 3.44
C TYR A 161 -9.77 14.94 2.05
N LEU A 162 -10.41 14.53 0.95
CA LEU A 162 -9.85 14.65 -0.40
C LEU A 162 -9.49 16.09 -0.79
N VAL A 163 -10.39 17.02 -0.51
CA VAL A 163 -10.18 18.44 -0.85
C VAL A 163 -8.94 18.97 -0.15
N GLU A 164 -8.81 18.68 1.13
CA GLU A 164 -7.70 19.18 1.93
C GLU A 164 -6.38 18.47 1.59
N VAL A 165 -6.40 17.17 1.27
CA VAL A 165 -5.22 16.45 0.76
C VAL A 165 -4.74 17.08 -0.55
N LYS A 166 -5.63 17.39 -1.48
CA LYS A 166 -5.26 18.07 -2.74
C LYS A 166 -4.72 19.48 -2.51
N LYS A 167 -5.28 20.24 -1.58
CA LYS A 167 -4.72 21.54 -1.18
C LYS A 167 -3.32 21.39 -0.53
N GLY A 168 -3.15 20.39 0.31
CA GLY A 168 -1.84 20.04 0.88
C GLY A 168 -0.81 19.72 -0.20
N LEU A 169 -1.24 18.98 -1.23
CA LEU A 169 -0.39 18.62 -2.37
C LEU A 169 0.04 19.81 -3.23
N GLU A 170 -0.64 20.97 -3.14
CA GLU A 170 -0.15 22.20 -3.76
C GLU A 170 1.00 22.85 -2.98
N LYS A 171 1.19 22.46 -1.71
CA LYS A 171 2.31 22.97 -0.88
C LYS A 171 3.49 22.00 -0.93
N SER A 172 3.31 20.77 -0.51
CA SER A 172 4.32 19.69 -0.57
C SER A 172 3.70 18.31 -0.41
N LEU A 173 4.50 17.26 -0.67
CA LEU A 173 4.12 15.87 -0.39
C LEU A 173 3.86 15.65 1.10
N GLU A 174 4.71 16.22 1.95
CA GLU A 174 4.62 16.12 3.40
C GLU A 174 3.31 16.76 3.91
N HIS A 175 2.93 17.94 3.39
CA HIS A 175 1.66 18.55 3.74
C HIS A 175 0.46 17.69 3.34
N ALA A 176 0.46 17.10 2.13
CA ALA A 176 -0.61 16.23 1.69
C ALA A 176 -0.74 14.99 2.58
N ALA A 177 0.38 14.34 2.88
CA ALA A 177 0.42 13.19 3.76
C ALA A 177 -0.02 13.54 5.19
N PHE A 178 0.45 14.68 5.72
CA PHE A 178 0.07 15.16 7.04
C PHE A 178 -1.41 15.43 7.18
N VAL A 179 -2.05 16.01 6.17
CA VAL A 179 -3.51 16.22 6.16
C VAL A 179 -4.26 14.91 6.36
N TYR A 180 -3.91 13.87 5.60
CA TYR A 180 -4.58 12.58 5.74
C TYR A 180 -4.30 11.92 7.09
N ILE A 181 -3.03 11.92 7.53
CA ILE A 181 -2.66 11.32 8.83
C ILE A 181 -3.33 12.07 9.98
N SER A 182 -3.41 13.41 9.91
CA SER A 182 -4.12 14.23 10.91
C SER A 182 -5.61 13.93 10.95
N TYR A 183 -6.24 13.66 9.79
CA TYR A 183 -7.62 13.21 9.75
C TYR A 183 -7.83 11.89 10.52
N LEU A 184 -6.90 10.94 10.40
CA LEU A 184 -6.94 9.70 11.19
C LEU A 184 -6.61 9.96 12.67
N TRP A 185 -5.63 10.83 12.94
CA TRP A 185 -5.20 11.15 14.31
C TRP A 185 -6.32 11.75 15.16
N VAL A 186 -7.11 12.65 14.59
CA VAL A 186 -8.29 13.22 15.27
C VAL A 186 -9.30 12.12 15.65
N LYS A 187 -9.33 11.02 14.91
CA LYS A 187 -10.24 9.88 15.12
C LYS A 187 -9.57 8.69 15.82
N LYS A 188 -8.35 8.84 16.34
CA LYS A 188 -7.53 7.73 16.85
C LYS A 188 -8.25 6.85 17.86
N ASP A 189 -9.07 7.44 18.75
CA ASP A 189 -9.81 6.71 19.78
C ASP A 189 -10.98 5.86 19.21
N THR A 190 -11.31 6.05 17.93
CA THR A 190 -12.34 5.28 17.21
C THR A 190 -11.75 4.32 16.18
N LEU A 191 -10.44 4.37 15.95
CA LEU A 191 -9.76 3.40 15.10
C LEU A 191 -9.75 2.03 15.76
N LYS A 192 -9.75 0.96 14.96
CA LYS A 192 -9.58 -0.40 15.48
C LYS A 192 -8.25 -0.58 16.18
N VAL A 193 -7.20 0.02 15.62
CA VAL A 193 -5.86 0.07 16.20
C VAL A 193 -5.19 1.38 15.78
N LEU A 194 -4.30 1.90 16.61
CA LEU A 194 -3.37 2.95 16.23
C LEU A 194 -2.02 2.29 15.92
N HIS A 195 -1.69 2.22 14.63
CA HIS A 195 -0.46 1.56 14.21
C HIS A 195 0.77 2.40 14.58
N PRO A 196 1.85 1.82 15.17
CA PRO A 196 3.03 2.58 15.61
C PRO A 196 3.69 3.39 14.49
N TRP A 197 3.75 2.85 13.27
CA TRP A 197 4.31 3.57 12.13
C TRP A 197 3.50 4.81 11.75
N LEU A 198 2.16 4.75 11.88
CA LEU A 198 1.30 5.91 11.62
C LEU A 198 1.51 6.98 12.70
N GLU A 199 1.64 6.58 13.96
CA GLU A 199 1.92 7.50 15.07
C GLU A 199 3.28 8.18 14.88
N ASP A 200 4.33 7.43 14.58
CA ASP A 200 5.66 7.95 14.30
C ASP A 200 5.67 8.92 13.11
N ALA A 201 4.95 8.56 12.02
CA ALA A 201 4.82 9.42 10.85
C ALA A 201 4.05 10.71 11.17
N TYR A 202 3.00 10.64 12.00
CA TYR A 202 2.23 11.82 12.44
C TYR A 202 3.13 12.83 13.13
N TRP A 203 3.89 12.39 14.14
CA TRP A 203 4.73 13.29 14.91
C TRP A 203 5.84 13.92 14.06
N GLN A 204 6.49 13.12 13.21
CA GLN A 204 7.53 13.65 12.33
C GLN A 204 6.98 14.62 11.27
N LEU A 205 5.87 14.28 10.61
CA LEU A 205 5.27 15.17 9.61
C LEU A 205 4.78 16.47 10.26
N LYS A 206 4.27 16.41 11.49
CA LYS A 206 3.89 17.59 12.24
C LYS A 206 5.05 18.56 12.42
N GLU A 207 6.23 18.05 12.83
CA GLU A 207 7.45 18.87 12.96
C GLU A 207 7.94 19.47 11.63
N ILE A 208 7.66 18.81 10.50
CA ILE A 208 8.09 19.28 9.17
C ILE A 208 7.17 20.38 8.63
N VAL A 209 5.86 20.33 8.94
CA VAL A 209 4.87 21.19 8.29
C VAL A 209 4.37 22.35 9.16
N GLU A 210 4.56 22.30 10.48
CA GLU A 210 4.26 23.35 11.47
C GLU A 210 5.50 24.16 11.83
#